data_89a129f3c19ff3d3c209fc738044a6b3
#
_entry.id   89a129f3c19ff3d3c209fc738044a6b3
#
_cell.length_a   1.000
_cell.length_b   1.000
_cell.length_c   1.000
_cell.angle_alpha   90.00
_cell.angle_beta   90.00
_cell.angle_gamma   90.00
#
_symmetry.space_group_name_H-M   'P 1'
#
loop_
_entity.id
_entity.type
_entity.pdbx_description
1 polymer ?
#
loop_
_entity_poly.entity_id
_entity_poly.type
_entity_poly.pdbx_seq_one_letter_code
_entity_poly.pdbx_strand_id
1 'polypeptide(L)'
;MKIKHGMILAAGLGKRMHPITFKTPKPLIQIGKKNLLERAIDLLINHGIEEIAINVYHLSDQIKDFINNKKFKAKIIISEEQNQLLDTGGGILNATRNFQKPFIAINPDTLWNSDYLNELKDLEDLYFREKKNCLLLVRKNLSFDISFK
;
A
#
# COMPACT_ATOMS: atom_id res chain seq x y z
N MET A 1 1.90 16.30 -15.73
CA MET A 1 2.93 15.56 -14.96
C MET A 1 2.33 14.24 -14.50
N LYS A 2 3.17 13.20 -14.22
CA LYS A 2 2.67 11.90 -13.70
C LYS A 2 3.48 11.49 -12.48
N ILE A 3 2.82 10.91 -11.49
CA ILE A 3 3.46 10.30 -10.32
C ILE A 3 4.03 8.95 -10.74
N LYS A 4 5.31 8.70 -10.40
CA LYS A 4 6.05 7.49 -10.77
C LYS A 4 6.47 6.65 -9.56
N HIS A 5 6.24 7.15 -8.36
CA HIS A 5 6.61 6.50 -7.12
C HIS A 5 5.37 6.11 -6.32
N GLY A 6 5.40 4.92 -5.74
CA GLY A 6 4.37 4.39 -4.88
C GLY A 6 4.92 3.94 -3.53
N MET A 7 4.07 3.91 -2.52
CA MET A 7 4.36 3.37 -1.20
C MET A 7 3.22 2.45 -0.75
N ILE A 8 3.56 1.26 -0.27
CA ILE A 8 2.58 0.32 0.31
C ILE A 8 2.92 0.09 1.77
N LEU A 9 1.94 0.32 2.65
CA LEU A 9 2.06 0.18 4.10
C LEU A 9 1.82 -1.28 4.53
N ALA A 10 2.88 -2.08 4.62
CA ALA A 10 2.80 -3.52 4.87
C ALA A 10 3.40 -3.98 6.23
N ALA A 11 3.85 -3.06 7.09
CA ALA A 11 4.50 -3.39 8.37
C ALA A 11 3.54 -3.76 9.52
N GLY A 12 2.22 -3.58 9.35
CA GLY A 12 1.24 -3.76 10.40
C GLY A 12 1.17 -5.18 10.96
N LEU A 13 0.96 -5.30 12.28
CA LEU A 13 0.89 -6.58 13.01
C LEU A 13 -0.37 -7.42 12.69
N GLY A 14 -1.40 -6.81 12.14
CA GLY A 14 -2.65 -7.51 11.80
C GLY A 14 -3.42 -8.09 12.99
N LYS A 15 -3.27 -7.56 14.20
CA LYS A 15 -3.82 -8.12 15.47
C LYS A 15 -5.32 -8.43 15.42
N ARG A 16 -6.12 -7.63 14.70
CA ARG A 16 -7.57 -7.85 14.54
C ARG A 16 -7.93 -9.11 13.75
N MET A 17 -6.96 -9.70 13.06
CA MET A 17 -7.13 -10.90 12.23
C MET A 17 -6.50 -12.16 12.87
N HIS A 18 -6.14 -12.10 14.16
CA HIS A 18 -5.72 -13.31 14.87
C HIS A 18 -6.82 -14.38 14.85
N PRO A 19 -6.48 -15.67 14.75
CA PRO A 19 -5.13 -16.26 14.77
C PRO A 19 -4.41 -16.33 13.41
N ILE A 20 -5.04 -15.92 12.31
CA ILE A 20 -4.49 -16.04 10.94
C ILE A 20 -3.12 -15.35 10.85
N THR A 21 -3.03 -14.14 11.38
CA THR A 21 -1.84 -13.30 11.30
C THR A 21 -0.70 -13.69 12.26
N PHE A 22 -0.85 -14.74 13.04
CA PHE A 22 0.29 -15.37 13.71
C PHE A 22 1.23 -16.10 12.76
N LYS A 23 0.69 -16.63 11.64
CA LYS A 23 1.43 -17.46 10.68
C LYS A 23 1.63 -16.79 9.33
N THR A 24 0.75 -15.89 8.95
CA THR A 24 0.77 -15.24 7.63
C THR A 24 0.61 -13.72 7.83
N PRO A 25 1.55 -12.88 7.35
CA PRO A 25 1.40 -11.44 7.48
C PRO A 25 0.15 -10.98 6.71
N LYS A 26 -0.59 -10.02 7.28
CA LYS A 26 -1.85 -9.53 6.70
C LYS A 26 -1.78 -9.23 5.19
N PRO A 27 -0.71 -8.59 4.67
CA PRO A 27 -0.59 -8.31 3.24
C PRO A 27 -0.56 -9.56 2.34
N LEU A 28 -0.15 -10.70 2.88
CA LEU A 28 -0.10 -11.97 2.12
C LEU A 28 -1.36 -12.84 2.26
N ILE A 29 -2.38 -12.36 2.97
CA ILE A 29 -3.65 -13.09 3.04
C ILE A 29 -4.25 -13.19 1.65
N GLN A 30 -4.53 -14.45 1.25
CA GLN A 30 -5.07 -14.79 -0.06
C GLN A 30 -6.56 -14.46 -0.14
N ILE A 31 -6.96 -13.74 -1.18
CA ILE A 31 -8.38 -13.48 -1.49
C ILE A 31 -8.61 -13.83 -2.97
N GLY A 32 -9.25 -14.95 -3.22
CA GLY A 32 -9.37 -15.51 -4.56
C GLY A 32 -8.01 -15.92 -5.12
N LYS A 33 -7.65 -15.43 -6.30
CA LYS A 33 -6.40 -15.83 -7.00
C LYS A 33 -5.17 -15.01 -6.59
N LYS A 34 -5.31 -13.93 -5.83
CA LYS A 34 -4.21 -13.02 -5.45
C LYS A 34 -4.29 -12.64 -3.99
N ASN A 35 -3.13 -12.45 -3.34
CA ASN A 35 -3.09 -11.87 -2.01
C ASN A 35 -3.29 -10.34 -2.06
N LEU A 36 -3.47 -9.74 -0.89
CA LEU A 36 -3.74 -8.30 -0.77
C LEU A 36 -2.59 -7.45 -1.29
N LEU A 37 -1.34 -7.84 -1.00
CA LEU A 37 -0.14 -7.10 -1.44
C LEU A 37 -0.01 -7.12 -2.96
N GLU A 38 -0.24 -8.26 -3.59
CA GLU A 38 -0.20 -8.38 -5.05
C GLU A 38 -1.22 -7.48 -5.73
N ARG A 39 -2.45 -7.40 -5.18
CA ARG A 39 -3.48 -6.49 -5.70
C ARG A 39 -3.07 -5.02 -5.61
N ALA A 40 -2.46 -4.64 -4.49
CA ALA A 40 -1.96 -3.29 -4.28
C ALA A 40 -0.82 -2.94 -5.25
N ILE A 41 0.14 -3.86 -5.45
CA ILE A 41 1.23 -3.70 -6.42
C ILE A 41 0.68 -3.57 -7.84
N ASP A 42 -0.23 -4.47 -8.23
CA ASP A 42 -0.83 -4.45 -9.58
C ASP A 42 -1.58 -3.14 -9.85
N LEU A 43 -2.34 -2.63 -8.87
CA LEU A 43 -3.02 -1.34 -9.02
C LEU A 43 -2.03 -0.23 -9.33
N LEU A 44 -0.96 -0.11 -8.53
CA LEU A 44 0.05 0.93 -8.71
C LEU A 44 0.77 0.79 -10.05
N ILE A 45 1.14 -0.43 -10.46
CA ILE A 45 1.75 -0.68 -11.77
C ILE A 45 0.80 -0.29 -12.91
N ASN A 46 -0.49 -0.65 -12.82
CA ASN A 46 -1.47 -0.33 -13.83
C ASN A 46 -1.79 1.18 -13.89
N HIS A 47 -1.62 1.91 -12.78
CA HIS A 47 -1.68 3.37 -12.78
C HIS A 47 -0.45 4.02 -13.46
N GLY A 48 0.66 3.30 -13.59
CA GLY A 48 1.89 3.76 -14.22
C GLY A 48 3.03 4.09 -13.25
N ILE A 49 2.96 3.55 -12.03
CA ILE A 49 4.05 3.63 -11.05
C ILE A 49 5.20 2.72 -11.49
N GLU A 50 6.42 3.25 -11.43
CA GLU A 50 7.64 2.59 -11.87
C GLU A 50 8.51 2.11 -10.72
N GLU A 51 8.39 2.74 -9.54
CA GLU A 51 9.12 2.36 -8.33
C GLU A 51 8.18 2.34 -7.13
N ILE A 52 8.17 1.24 -6.36
CA ILE A 52 7.28 1.05 -5.22
C ILE A 52 8.11 0.71 -3.98
N ALA A 53 8.04 1.55 -2.95
CA ALA A 53 8.57 1.23 -1.63
C ALA A 53 7.51 0.44 -0.82
N ILE A 54 7.95 -0.58 -0.10
CA ILE A 54 7.08 -1.40 0.76
C ILE A 54 7.75 -1.50 2.13
N ASN A 55 7.13 -0.94 3.17
CA ASN A 55 7.65 -1.14 4.52
C ASN A 55 7.21 -2.49 5.07
N VAL A 56 8.09 -3.16 5.79
CA VAL A 56 7.85 -4.48 6.36
C VAL A 56 8.37 -4.56 7.79
N TYR A 57 7.69 -5.33 8.63
CA TYR A 57 8.07 -5.58 10.02
C TYR A 57 7.68 -6.98 10.46
N HIS A 58 6.40 -7.22 10.71
CA HIS A 58 5.88 -8.51 11.16
C HIS A 58 5.96 -9.55 10.05
N LEU A 59 6.63 -10.68 10.34
CA LEU A 59 6.86 -11.77 9.39
C LEU A 59 7.47 -11.26 8.06
N SER A 60 8.41 -10.32 8.16
CA SER A 60 9.01 -9.62 7.02
C SER A 60 9.62 -10.56 5.98
N ASP A 61 10.21 -11.68 6.42
CA ASP A 61 10.84 -12.65 5.51
C ASP A 61 9.85 -13.26 4.53
N GLN A 62 8.61 -13.55 4.96
CA GLN A 62 7.58 -14.05 4.06
C GLN A 62 7.22 -13.04 2.96
N ILE A 63 7.19 -11.74 3.30
CA ILE A 63 6.93 -10.68 2.32
C ILE A 63 8.11 -10.55 1.36
N LYS A 64 9.34 -10.59 1.87
CA LYS A 64 10.56 -10.55 1.04
C LYS A 64 10.60 -11.74 0.07
N ASP A 65 10.33 -12.95 0.56
CA ASP A 65 10.28 -14.17 -0.25
C ASP A 65 9.21 -14.06 -1.35
N PHE A 66 8.02 -13.58 -1.00
CA PHE A 66 6.96 -13.37 -1.98
C PHE A 66 7.40 -12.39 -3.09
N ILE A 67 8.04 -11.27 -2.73
CA ILE A 67 8.52 -10.28 -3.69
C ILE A 67 9.64 -10.85 -4.56
N ASN A 68 10.60 -11.58 -3.97
CA ASN A 68 11.75 -12.16 -4.69
C ASN A 68 11.34 -13.26 -5.65
N ASN A 69 10.29 -14.03 -5.32
CA ASN A 69 9.79 -15.12 -6.16
C ASN A 69 8.85 -14.66 -7.29
N LYS A 70 8.53 -13.35 -7.35
CA LYS A 70 7.71 -12.77 -8.42
C LYS A 70 8.46 -11.73 -9.22
N LYS A 71 8.16 -11.67 -10.52
CA LYS A 71 8.64 -10.59 -11.39
C LYS A 71 7.56 -9.54 -11.55
N PHE A 72 7.78 -8.37 -10.97
CA PHE A 72 6.94 -7.19 -11.15
C PHE A 72 7.52 -6.28 -12.23
N LYS A 73 6.66 -5.54 -12.94
CA LYS A 73 7.11 -4.54 -13.93
C LYS A 73 7.70 -3.28 -13.30
N ALA A 74 7.37 -3.02 -12.02
CA ALA A 74 7.93 -1.92 -11.25
C ALA A 74 9.15 -2.40 -10.44
N LYS A 75 10.08 -1.50 -10.15
CA LYS A 75 11.15 -1.71 -9.19
C LYS A 75 10.56 -1.72 -7.79
N ILE A 76 10.76 -2.80 -7.03
CA ILE A 76 10.32 -2.91 -5.64
C ILE A 76 11.49 -2.62 -4.69
N ILE A 77 11.26 -1.75 -3.72
CA ILE A 77 12.22 -1.40 -2.66
C ILE A 77 11.61 -1.83 -1.33
N ILE A 78 12.27 -2.73 -0.61
CA ILE A 78 11.86 -3.14 0.72
C ILE A 78 12.49 -2.20 1.76
N SER A 79 11.65 -1.62 2.61
CA SER A 79 12.06 -0.81 3.77
C SER A 79 11.74 -1.57 5.05
N GLU A 80 12.73 -2.25 5.61
CA GLU A 80 12.55 -3.04 6.84
C GLU A 80 12.65 -2.18 8.09
N GLU A 81 11.65 -2.29 8.96
CA GLU A 81 11.61 -1.65 10.27
C GLU A 81 12.25 -2.60 11.29
N GLN A 82 13.52 -2.40 11.65
CA GLN A 82 14.29 -3.40 12.39
C GLN A 82 14.04 -3.42 13.91
N ASN A 83 14.00 -2.25 14.54
CA ASN A 83 14.04 -2.17 16.02
C ASN A 83 12.65 -1.97 16.64
N GLN A 84 11.76 -1.32 15.93
CA GLN A 84 10.40 -1.02 16.38
C GLN A 84 9.49 -0.73 15.20
N LEU A 85 8.21 -0.95 15.40
CA LEU A 85 7.18 -0.53 14.45
C LEU A 85 7.11 1.00 14.44
N LEU A 86 7.29 1.60 13.25
CA LEU A 86 7.35 3.07 13.09
C LEU A 86 5.97 3.73 12.94
N ASP A 87 4.89 2.94 12.99
CA ASP A 87 3.54 3.38 12.67
C ASP A 87 3.42 3.97 11.25
N THR A 88 2.25 4.51 10.92
CA THR A 88 1.96 4.97 9.54
C THR A 88 2.90 6.08 9.08
N GLY A 89 3.00 7.15 9.88
CA GLY A 89 3.80 8.33 9.50
C GLY A 89 5.30 8.05 9.44
N GLY A 90 5.83 7.36 10.44
CA GLY A 90 7.24 6.98 10.51
C GLY A 90 7.61 5.97 9.42
N GLY A 91 6.74 4.99 9.16
CA GLY A 91 6.93 4.01 8.08
C GLY A 91 6.98 4.65 6.70
N ILE A 92 6.07 5.60 6.41
CA ILE A 92 6.10 6.37 5.17
C ILE A 92 7.40 7.16 5.06
N LEU A 93 7.73 7.97 6.08
CA LEU A 93 8.93 8.81 6.07
C LEU A 93 10.21 7.99 5.84
N ASN A 94 10.35 6.87 6.55
CA ASN A 94 11.52 6.00 6.41
C ASN A 94 11.60 5.34 5.02
N ALA A 95 10.50 4.81 4.52
CA ALA A 95 10.47 4.10 3.24
C ALA A 95 10.62 5.04 2.03
N THR A 96 10.14 6.28 2.13
CA THR A 96 10.15 7.26 1.03
C THR A 96 11.23 8.33 1.14
N ARG A 97 12.15 8.22 2.11
CA ARG A 97 13.21 9.23 2.36
C ARG A 97 14.05 9.59 1.12
N ASN A 98 14.18 8.67 0.17
CA ASN A 98 14.91 8.88 -1.06
C ASN A 98 14.02 9.38 -2.22
N PHE A 99 12.71 9.47 -2.02
CA PHE A 99 11.80 10.02 -3.02
C PHE A 99 11.88 11.53 -3.01
N GLN A 100 12.38 12.10 -4.11
CA GLN A 100 12.46 13.56 -4.29
C GLN A 100 11.26 14.12 -5.07
N LYS A 101 10.27 13.29 -5.33
CA LYS A 101 9.08 13.59 -6.14
C LYS A 101 7.83 13.09 -5.43
N PRO A 102 6.65 13.61 -5.81
CA PRO A 102 5.38 13.11 -5.29
C PRO A 102 5.23 11.60 -5.46
N PHE A 103 4.55 10.97 -4.52
CA PHE A 103 4.26 9.54 -4.53
C PHE A 103 2.81 9.27 -4.09
N ILE A 104 2.29 8.10 -4.45
CA ILE A 104 1.00 7.60 -3.98
C ILE A 104 1.24 6.59 -2.86
N ALA A 105 0.68 6.84 -1.67
CA ALA A 105 0.71 5.89 -0.56
C ALA A 105 -0.64 5.17 -0.43
N ILE A 106 -0.60 3.83 -0.33
CA ILE A 106 -1.80 3.02 -0.16
C ILE A 106 -1.62 1.96 0.94
N ASN A 107 -2.74 1.58 1.57
CA ASN A 107 -2.81 0.41 2.43
C ASN A 107 -3.14 -0.83 1.60
N PRO A 108 -2.49 -1.98 1.82
CA PRO A 108 -2.76 -3.19 1.06
C PRO A 108 -4.06 -3.89 1.47
N ASP A 109 -4.69 -3.51 2.59
CA ASP A 109 -5.88 -4.17 3.14
C ASP A 109 -7.21 -3.74 2.52
N THR A 110 -7.17 -2.90 1.50
CA THR A 110 -8.29 -2.64 0.60
C THR A 110 -8.26 -3.66 -0.54
N LEU A 111 -9.43 -4.11 -0.98
CA LEU A 111 -9.54 -4.98 -2.16
C LEU A 111 -9.35 -4.16 -3.44
N TRP A 112 -8.11 -3.82 -3.69
CA TRP A 112 -7.76 -3.04 -4.87
C TRP A 112 -8.06 -3.80 -6.17
N ASN A 113 -8.67 -3.12 -7.13
CA ASN A 113 -8.97 -3.61 -8.47
C ASN A 113 -8.88 -2.46 -9.50
N SER A 114 -9.17 -2.75 -10.76
CA SER A 114 -9.09 -1.76 -11.84
C SER A 114 -10.06 -0.59 -11.71
N ASP A 115 -11.14 -0.74 -10.92
CA ASP A 115 -12.16 0.32 -10.78
C ASP A 115 -11.57 1.57 -10.09
N TYR A 116 -10.50 1.39 -9.29
CA TYR A 116 -9.80 2.49 -8.64
C TYR A 116 -8.82 3.28 -9.52
N LEU A 117 -8.59 2.85 -10.76
CA LEU A 117 -7.64 3.53 -11.66
C LEU A 117 -8.11 4.93 -12.06
N ASN A 118 -9.41 5.11 -12.24
CA ASN A 118 -9.98 6.42 -12.57
C ASN A 118 -9.88 7.37 -11.37
N GLU A 119 -10.20 6.90 -10.17
CA GLU A 119 -10.10 7.69 -8.95
C GLU A 119 -8.66 8.11 -8.66
N LEU A 120 -7.68 7.21 -8.89
CA LEU A 120 -6.27 7.56 -8.74
C LEU A 120 -5.82 8.59 -9.77
N LYS A 121 -6.31 8.50 -11.00
CA LYS A 121 -6.03 9.48 -12.06
C LYS A 121 -6.61 10.85 -11.71
N ASP A 122 -7.86 10.88 -11.27
CA ASP A 122 -8.53 12.13 -10.88
C ASP A 122 -7.83 12.77 -9.68
N LEU A 123 -7.38 11.96 -8.71
CA LEU A 123 -6.59 12.42 -7.56
C LEU A 123 -5.24 13.00 -7.99
N GLU A 124 -4.54 12.36 -8.92
CA GLU A 124 -3.27 12.82 -9.47
C GLU A 124 -3.45 14.15 -10.21
N ASP A 125 -4.47 14.26 -11.06
CA ASP A 125 -4.78 15.47 -11.80
C ASP A 125 -5.14 16.63 -10.85
N LEU A 126 -5.92 16.35 -9.81
CA LEU A 126 -6.26 17.30 -8.76
C LEU A 126 -5.01 17.77 -7.99
N TYR A 127 -4.12 16.84 -7.63
CA TYR A 127 -2.88 17.13 -6.92
C TYR A 127 -2.03 18.17 -7.67
N PHE A 128 -1.81 17.96 -8.95
CA PHE A 128 -1.01 18.88 -9.76
C PHE A 128 -1.73 20.20 -10.04
N ARG A 129 -3.05 20.20 -10.17
CA ARG A 129 -3.86 21.41 -10.41
C ARG A 129 -3.90 22.31 -9.17
N GLU A 130 -4.17 21.73 -8.00
CA GLU A 130 -4.40 22.46 -6.75
C GLU A 130 -3.09 22.83 -6.03
N LYS A 131 -1.95 22.30 -6.47
CA LYS A 131 -0.61 22.53 -5.86
C LYS A 131 -0.61 22.28 -4.34
N LYS A 132 -1.33 21.28 -3.87
CA LYS A 132 -1.39 20.90 -2.44
C LYS A 132 -0.20 20.03 -2.07
N ASN A 133 0.20 20.09 -0.79
CA ASN A 133 1.27 19.23 -0.28
C ASN A 133 0.82 17.77 -0.12
N CYS A 134 -0.48 17.54 0.13
CA CYS A 134 -1.06 16.22 0.29
C CYS A 134 -2.55 16.26 -0.12
N LEU A 135 -3.01 15.17 -0.73
CA LEU A 135 -4.43 14.90 -0.98
C LEU A 135 -4.77 13.52 -0.43
N LEU A 136 -5.99 13.37 0.05
CA LEU A 136 -6.53 12.09 0.52
C LEU A 136 -7.69 11.66 -0.37
N LEU A 137 -7.64 10.41 -0.83
CA LEU A 137 -8.78 9.77 -1.45
C LEU A 137 -9.65 9.16 -0.34
N VAL A 138 -10.85 9.68 -0.18
CA VAL A 138 -11.82 9.19 0.78
C VAL A 138 -13.08 8.72 0.09
N ARG A 139 -13.67 7.63 0.58
CA ARG A 139 -14.96 7.15 0.11
C ARG A 139 -16.05 7.66 1.07
N LYS A 140 -17.12 8.25 0.51
CA LYS A 140 -18.30 8.57 1.31
C LYS A 140 -18.88 7.26 1.86
N ASN A 141 -18.92 7.11 3.17
CA ASN A 141 -19.65 6.01 3.80
C ASN A 141 -21.13 6.21 3.45
N LEU A 142 -21.65 5.37 2.59
CA LEU A 142 -23.09 5.15 2.51
C LEU A 142 -23.42 4.47 3.82
N SER A 143 -24.10 5.18 4.69
CA SER A 143 -24.44 4.78 6.06
C SER A 143 -24.89 3.32 6.12
N PHE A 144 -23.95 2.43 6.50
CA PHE A 144 -24.36 1.26 7.22
C PHE A 144 -24.58 1.74 8.64
N ASP A 145 -25.84 1.91 9.01
CA ASP A 145 -26.25 1.99 10.39
C ASP A 145 -25.90 0.65 11.06
N ILE A 146 -24.62 0.49 11.39
CA ILE A 146 -24.21 -0.55 12.31
C ILE A 146 -24.42 0.04 13.69
N SER A 147 -25.66 0.05 14.14
CA SER A 147 -25.95 0.17 15.57
C SER A 147 -25.43 -1.08 16.24
N PHE A 148 -24.18 -1.04 16.71
CA PHE A 148 -23.73 -2.00 17.70
C PHE A 148 -24.52 -1.71 19.00
N LYS A 149 -25.50 -2.57 19.29
CA LYS A 149 -26.05 -2.71 20.63
C LYS A 149 -25.15 -3.59 21.46
#